data_267eaa2b743a1b44e1ea61f1ad13bbc2
#
_entry.id   267eaa2b743a1b44e1ea61f1ad13bbc2
#
_cell.length_a   1.000
_cell.length_b   1.000
_cell.length_c   1.000
_cell.angle_alpha   90.00
_cell.angle_beta   90.00
_cell.angle_gamma   90.00
#
_symmetry.space_group_name_H-M   'P 1'
#
loop_
_entity.id
_entity.type
_entity.pdbx_description
1 polymer ?
#
loop_
_entity_poly.entity_id
_entity_poly.type
_entity_poly.pdbx_seq_one_letter_code
_entity_poly.pdbx_strand_id
1 'polypeptide(L)' 'MPYHVKSLGAMGTGTIYYEGGDTWTQTYANRKLYSSKSDADALAATSETRTIKNTSGTIVKSYTYQPDIYKNSTVVTE' A
#
# COMPACT_ATOMS: atom_id res chain seq x y z
N MET A 1 3.87 -16.82 -13.43
CA MET A 1 4.93 -15.84 -13.14
C MET A 1 4.58 -15.14 -11.83
N PRO A 2 5.50 -15.08 -10.87
CA PRO A 2 5.20 -14.36 -9.64
C PRO A 2 5.25 -12.84 -9.84
N TYR A 3 4.61 -12.14 -8.91
CA TYR A 3 4.52 -10.69 -8.90
C TYR A 3 4.86 -10.17 -7.51
N HIS A 4 5.44 -8.99 -7.44
CA HIS A 4 5.64 -8.32 -6.17
C HIS A 4 5.26 -6.84 -6.30
N VAL A 5 5.09 -6.17 -5.17
CA VAL A 5 4.73 -4.76 -5.13
C VAL A 5 5.89 -3.98 -4.54
N LYS A 6 6.36 -2.98 -5.26
CA LYS A 6 7.41 -2.08 -4.79
C LYS A 6 6.86 -0.66 -4.70
N SER A 7 7.48 0.17 -3.89
CA SER A 7 7.12 1.57 -3.77
C SER A 7 8.37 2.39 -3.45
N LEU A 8 8.20 3.69 -3.39
CA LEU A 8 9.26 4.59 -2.96
C LEU A 8 9.12 4.81 -1.46
N GLY A 9 10.21 4.64 -0.75
CA GLY A 9 10.25 4.93 0.68
C GLY A 9 10.08 6.41 0.94
N ALA A 10 9.55 6.74 2.11
CA ALA A 10 9.38 8.13 2.51
C ALA A 10 10.75 8.82 2.66
N MET A 11 10.79 10.12 2.39
CA MET A 11 11.98 10.97 2.61
C MET A 11 13.24 10.48 1.90
N GLY A 12 13.09 9.88 0.73
CA GLY A 12 14.22 9.48 -0.10
C GLY A 12 14.95 8.23 0.38
N THR A 13 14.29 7.37 1.15
CA THR A 13 14.88 6.11 1.61
C THR A 13 15.09 5.09 0.50
N GLY A 14 14.68 5.40 -0.73
CA GLY A 14 14.83 4.51 -1.88
C GLY A 14 13.67 3.54 -2.05
N THR A 15 13.92 2.49 -2.81
CA THR A 15 12.88 1.51 -3.12
C THR A 15 12.61 0.59 -1.93
N ILE A 16 11.34 0.38 -1.63
CA ILE A 16 10.89 -0.57 -0.63
C ILE A 16 9.95 -1.58 -1.28
N TYR A 17 9.80 -2.74 -0.63
CA TYR A 17 9.01 -3.86 -1.14
C TYR A 17 7.99 -4.26 -0.09
N TYR A 18 6.78 -4.57 -0.53
CA TYR A 18 5.76 -5.06 0.39
C TYR A 18 6.12 -6.49 0.83
N GLU A 19 6.19 -6.71 2.16
CA GLU A 19 6.52 -8.03 2.70
C GLU A 19 5.34 -8.76 3.32
N GLY A 20 4.15 -8.16 3.33
CA GLY A 20 2.95 -8.75 3.91
C GLY A 20 2.63 -8.16 5.28
N GLY A 21 1.40 -8.39 5.77
CA GLY A 21 1.00 -7.93 7.09
C GLY A 21 1.07 -6.42 7.29
N ASP A 22 0.78 -5.63 6.26
CA ASP A 22 0.84 -4.17 6.27
C ASP A 22 2.25 -3.61 6.52
N THR A 23 3.30 -4.40 6.25
CA THR A 23 4.68 -3.97 6.45
C THR A 23 5.44 -3.90 5.12
N TRP A 24 6.43 -3.03 5.09
CA TRP A 24 7.30 -2.82 3.95
C TRP A 24 8.75 -3.00 4.38
N THR A 25 9.61 -3.45 3.46
CA THR A 25 11.00 -3.74 3.75
C THR A 25 11.91 -3.20 2.65
N GLN A 26 13.13 -2.81 3.02
CA GLN A 26 14.16 -2.48 2.05
C GLN A 26 14.87 -3.73 1.51
N THR A 27 14.65 -4.88 2.13
CA THR A 27 15.29 -6.14 1.75
C THR A 27 14.51 -6.83 0.64
N TYR A 28 15.07 -6.87 -0.54
CA TYR A 28 14.43 -7.48 -1.72
C TYR A 28 14.05 -8.94 -1.48
N ALA A 29 14.89 -9.69 -0.78
CA ALA A 29 14.65 -11.11 -0.51
C ALA A 29 13.40 -11.35 0.35
N ASN A 30 12.97 -10.35 1.12
CA ASN A 30 11.82 -10.47 2.01
C ASN A 30 10.50 -10.02 1.36
N ARG A 31 10.53 -9.62 0.10
CA ARG A 31 9.32 -9.20 -0.60
C ARG A 31 8.30 -10.32 -0.64
N LYS A 32 7.02 -9.95 -0.52
CA LYS A 32 5.94 -10.92 -0.68
C LYS A 32 5.72 -11.21 -2.15
N LEU A 33 5.67 -12.50 -2.50
CA LEU A 33 5.38 -12.94 -3.86
C LEU A 33 3.90 -13.30 -3.98
N TYR A 34 3.28 -12.81 -5.06
CA TYR A 34 1.91 -13.12 -5.41
C TYR A 34 1.91 -14.00 -6.66
N SER A 35 1.09 -15.03 -6.67
CA SER A 35 0.92 -15.89 -7.85
C SER A 35 -0.05 -15.27 -8.87
N SER A 36 -0.87 -14.32 -8.43
CA SER A 36 -1.88 -13.67 -9.26
C SER A 36 -1.61 -12.17 -9.36
N LYS A 37 -1.58 -11.64 -10.58
CA LYS A 37 -1.44 -10.21 -10.80
C LYS A 37 -2.60 -9.43 -10.18
N SER A 38 -3.82 -9.98 -10.23
CA SER A 38 -4.98 -9.30 -9.66
C SER A 38 -4.85 -9.12 -8.14
N ASP A 39 -4.25 -10.08 -7.44
CA ASP A 39 -4.02 -9.94 -6.00
C ASP A 39 -2.98 -8.86 -5.71
N ALA A 40 -1.91 -8.81 -6.49
CA ALA A 40 -0.89 -7.77 -6.36
C ALA A 40 -1.47 -6.39 -6.70
N ASP A 41 -2.27 -6.30 -7.76
CA ASP A 41 -2.92 -5.04 -8.14
C ASP A 41 -3.89 -4.57 -7.05
N ALA A 42 -4.62 -5.48 -6.41
CA ALA A 42 -5.54 -5.15 -5.32
C ALA A 42 -4.78 -4.56 -4.12
N LEU A 43 -3.62 -5.13 -3.80
CA LEU A 43 -2.78 -4.57 -2.75
C LEU A 43 -2.31 -3.15 -3.11
N ALA A 44 -1.81 -2.98 -4.33
CA ALA A 44 -1.30 -1.68 -4.77
C ALA A 44 -2.39 -0.60 -4.79
N ALA A 45 -3.66 -1.00 -4.89
CA ALA A 45 -4.81 -0.11 -4.87
C ALA A 45 -5.38 0.12 -3.45
N THR A 46 -4.67 -0.32 -2.41
CA THR A 46 -5.13 -0.16 -1.03
C THR A 46 -5.46 1.30 -0.72
N SER A 47 -6.63 1.52 -0.13
CA SER A 47 -7.09 2.84 0.27
C SER A 47 -7.61 2.80 1.69
N GLU A 48 -7.72 3.98 2.32
CA GLU A 48 -8.25 4.13 3.66
C GLU A 48 -9.39 5.12 3.67
N THR A 49 -10.35 4.92 4.57
CA THR A 49 -11.45 5.84 4.78
C THR A 49 -11.26 6.53 6.13
N ARG A 50 -11.33 7.86 6.11
CA ARG A 50 -11.30 8.66 7.33
C ARG A 50 -12.65 9.31 7.56
N THR A 51 -13.05 9.36 8.82
CA THR A 51 -14.28 10.03 9.23
C THR A 51 -13.94 11.19 10.15
N ILE A 52 -14.66 12.31 9.96
CA ILE A 52 -14.52 13.47 10.82
C ILE A 52 -15.81 13.56 11.62
N LYS A 53 -15.67 13.61 12.95
CA LYS A 53 -16.79 13.69 13.87
C LYS A 53 -16.79 15.06 14.56
N ASN A 54 -18.00 15.55 14.89
CA ASN A 54 -18.13 16.76 15.70
C ASN A 54 -17.96 16.41 17.21
N THR A 55 -18.05 17.41 18.06
CA THR A 55 -17.90 17.23 19.51
C THR A 55 -18.96 16.33 20.14
N SER A 56 -20.09 16.14 19.48
CA SER A 56 -21.16 15.24 19.90
C SER A 56 -20.98 13.82 19.44
N GLY A 57 -19.90 13.52 18.69
CA GLY A 57 -19.63 12.20 18.17
C GLY A 57 -20.37 11.87 16.88
N THR A 58 -21.06 12.84 16.29
CA THR A 58 -21.76 12.64 15.02
C THR A 58 -20.79 12.78 13.85
N ILE A 59 -20.87 11.85 12.90
CA ILE A 59 -20.05 11.93 11.69
C ILE A 59 -20.55 13.07 10.82
N VAL A 60 -19.71 14.07 10.58
CA VAL A 60 -20.04 15.22 9.73
C VAL A 60 -19.45 15.09 8.34
N LYS A 61 -18.41 14.28 8.17
CA LYS A 61 -17.77 14.04 6.87
C LYS A 61 -17.02 12.74 6.88
N SER A 62 -17.01 12.03 5.76
CA SER A 62 -16.11 10.90 5.55
C SER A 62 -15.51 11.02 4.14
N TYR A 63 -14.28 10.54 3.99
CA TYR A 63 -13.63 10.51 2.69
C TYR A 63 -12.69 9.32 2.62
N THR A 64 -12.47 8.85 1.38
CA THR A 64 -11.54 7.76 1.09
C THR A 64 -10.34 8.33 0.36
N TYR A 65 -9.14 7.91 0.76
CA TYR A 65 -7.90 8.33 0.13
C TYR A 65 -6.94 7.15 0.02
N GLN A 66 -6.00 7.24 -0.91
CA GLN A 66 -4.95 6.24 -1.03
C GLN A 66 -3.68 6.79 -0.39
N PRO A 67 -3.12 6.10 0.63
CA PRO A 67 -1.84 6.53 1.22
C PRO A 67 -0.74 6.63 0.17
N ASP A 68 0.17 7.57 0.33
CA ASP A 68 1.23 7.83 -0.66
C ASP A 68 2.07 6.60 -0.97
N ILE A 69 2.34 5.76 0.02
CA ILE A 69 3.12 4.55 -0.18
C ILE A 69 2.46 3.61 -1.17
N TYR A 70 1.13 3.49 -1.15
CA TYR A 70 0.38 2.69 -2.11
C TYR A 70 0.16 3.42 -3.42
N LYS A 71 -0.05 4.73 -3.37
CA LYS A 71 -0.22 5.55 -4.57
C LYS A 71 1.01 5.51 -5.47
N ASN A 72 2.19 5.46 -4.87
CA ASN A 72 3.46 5.40 -5.59
C ASN A 72 3.94 3.97 -5.85
N SER A 73 3.11 2.97 -5.55
CA SER A 73 3.48 1.57 -5.71
C SER A 73 3.37 1.11 -7.17
N THR A 74 4.14 0.10 -7.49
CA THR A 74 4.14 -0.53 -8.81
C THR A 74 4.14 -2.04 -8.64
N VAL A 75 3.30 -2.72 -9.41
CA VAL A 75 3.32 -4.19 -9.48
C VAL A 75 4.39 -4.60 -10.48
N VAL A 76 5.28 -5.48 -10.06
CA VAL A 76 6.39 -5.95 -10.89
C VAL A 76 6.20 -7.42 -11.19
N THR A 77 6.31 -7.78 -12.47
CA THR A 77 6.32 -9.17 -12.93
C THR A 77 7.74 -9.71 -12.84
N GLU A 78 7.89 -10.86 -12.21
CA GLU A 78 9.20 -11.50 -12.09
C GLU A 78 9.44 -12.58 -13.11
#